data_9aa2778fcc7a75eb93d4ed23f1792f02
#
_entry.id   9aa2778fcc7a75eb93d4ed23f1792f02
#
_cell.length_a   1.000
_cell.length_b   1.000
_cell.length_c   1.000
_cell.angle_alpha   90.00
_cell.angle_beta   90.00
_cell.angle_gamma   90.00
#
_symmetry.space_group_name_H-M   'P 1'
#
loop_
_entity.id
_entity.type
_entity.pdbx_description
1 polymer ?
#
loop_
_entity_poly.entity_id
_entity_poly.type
_entity_poly.pdbx_seq_one_letter_code
_entity_poly.pdbx_strand_id
1 'polypeptide(L)'
;EKSIELYGDGIGRVDYVESMGSDLTIVNSARVSFGTQKEELDGRDRKLINYLAKHKHTSTFEHNVVTFRFTVPLYVRSQHHRHRTWSYNEISRRYTDVNINFYEPEAFRTQHKSNRQASNPDETGNPMLVFPPKLDGMDLRYPADLAVKHHHQKSLRLYNMMMDAGVCREQARGV
;
A
#
# COMPACT_ATOMS: atom_id res chain seq x y z
N GLU A 1 -18.24 4.49 5.78
CA GLU A 1 -16.86 3.99 5.83
C GLU A 1 -15.90 5.13 5.55
N LYS A 2 -14.83 5.24 6.33
CA LYS A 2 -13.77 6.21 6.05
C LYS A 2 -12.75 5.55 5.14
N SER A 3 -12.69 6.02 3.89
CA SER A 3 -11.75 5.54 2.88
C SER A 3 -10.97 6.72 2.29
N ILE A 4 -9.72 6.47 1.95
CA ILE A 4 -8.85 7.43 1.24
C ILE A 4 -8.45 6.75 -0.06
N GLU A 5 -8.85 7.33 -1.18
CA GLU A 5 -8.42 6.88 -2.50
C GLU A 5 -6.96 7.26 -2.74
N LEU A 6 -6.25 6.35 -3.42
CA LEU A 6 -4.85 6.50 -3.80
C LEU A 6 -4.74 6.38 -5.32
N TYR A 7 -3.76 7.04 -5.89
CA TYR A 7 -3.35 6.92 -7.31
C TYR A 7 -4.35 7.40 -8.37
N GLY A 8 -5.61 7.71 -8.03
CA GLY A 8 -6.62 8.14 -9.00
C GLY A 8 -7.09 7.05 -9.98
N ASP A 9 -6.78 5.77 -9.71
CA ASP A 9 -7.09 4.62 -10.56
C ASP A 9 -8.43 3.93 -10.22
N GLY A 10 -9.15 4.45 -9.21
CA GLY A 10 -10.41 3.89 -8.72
C GLY A 10 -10.24 2.54 -7.98
N ILE A 11 -9.01 2.06 -7.81
CA ILE A 11 -8.69 0.75 -7.19
C ILE A 11 -7.91 0.97 -5.90
N GLY A 12 -6.81 1.72 -5.97
CA GLY A 12 -5.92 1.96 -4.85
C GLY A 12 -6.58 2.76 -3.74
N ARG A 13 -6.57 2.25 -2.50
CA ARG A 13 -7.19 2.92 -1.36
C ARG A 13 -6.71 2.38 -0.02
N VAL A 14 -6.97 3.15 1.00
CA VAL A 14 -6.86 2.74 2.40
C VAL A 14 -8.22 2.91 3.06
N ASP A 15 -8.79 1.81 3.53
CA ASP A 15 -10.06 1.79 4.22
C ASP A 15 -9.83 1.62 5.74
N TYR A 16 -10.48 2.45 6.55
CA TYR A 16 -10.61 2.20 7.98
C TYR A 16 -11.62 1.07 8.18
N VAL A 17 -11.21 0.03 8.90
CA VAL A 17 -12.09 -1.10 9.22
C VAL A 17 -12.70 -0.93 10.61
N GLU A 18 -11.86 -0.87 11.62
CA GLU A 18 -12.29 -0.76 13.01
C GLU A 18 -11.15 -0.29 13.92
N SER A 19 -11.49 0.09 15.13
CA SER A 19 -10.50 0.36 16.18
C SER A 19 -10.99 -0.09 17.54
N MET A 20 -10.04 -0.45 18.39
CA MET A 20 -10.24 -0.66 19.83
C MET A 20 -9.51 0.47 20.57
N GLY A 21 -10.18 1.00 21.60
CA GLY A 21 -9.64 2.15 22.35
C GLY A 21 -10.00 3.50 21.73
N SER A 22 -9.54 4.56 22.37
CA SER A 22 -9.84 5.94 22.00
C SER A 22 -8.83 6.91 22.65
N ASP A 23 -8.96 8.20 22.40
CA ASP A 23 -8.21 9.24 23.11
C ASP A 23 -8.42 9.16 24.63
N LEU A 24 -9.62 8.76 25.08
CA LEU A 24 -9.90 8.57 26.51
C LEU A 24 -9.10 7.39 27.08
N THR A 25 -8.87 6.34 26.29
CA THR A 25 -8.02 5.22 26.69
C THR A 25 -6.58 5.68 26.94
N ILE A 26 -6.03 6.51 26.06
CA ILE A 26 -4.68 7.09 26.20
C ILE A 26 -4.58 7.90 27.50
N VAL A 27 -5.55 8.78 27.72
CA VAL A 27 -5.60 9.64 28.91
C VAL A 27 -5.67 8.81 30.19
N ASN A 28 -6.57 7.82 30.22
CA ASN A 28 -6.75 6.97 31.39
C ASN A 28 -5.52 6.09 31.64
N SER A 29 -4.89 5.56 30.60
CA SER A 29 -3.62 4.81 30.73
C SER A 29 -2.51 5.65 31.37
N ALA A 30 -2.41 6.93 30.98
CA ALA A 30 -1.45 7.85 31.62
C ALA A 30 -1.81 8.16 33.07
N ARG A 31 -3.09 8.24 33.42
CA ARG A 31 -3.59 8.60 34.75
C ARG A 31 -3.57 7.45 35.75
N VAL A 32 -3.37 6.22 35.30
CA VAL A 32 -3.23 5.04 36.18
C VAL A 32 -2.17 5.29 37.28
N SER A 33 -1.08 5.95 36.94
CA SER A 33 0.00 6.28 37.90
C SER A 33 -0.46 7.20 39.03
N PHE A 34 -1.59 7.90 38.85
CA PHE A 34 -2.19 8.77 39.88
C PHE A 34 -3.45 8.15 40.51
N GLY A 35 -3.79 6.91 40.14
CA GLY A 35 -4.99 6.24 40.63
C GLY A 35 -6.29 6.92 40.22
N THR A 36 -6.31 7.71 39.14
CA THR A 36 -7.47 8.47 38.67
C THR A 36 -7.94 7.99 37.30
N GLN A 37 -9.23 8.04 37.09
CA GLN A 37 -9.88 7.72 35.83
C GLN A 37 -10.91 8.79 35.46
N LYS A 38 -11.09 9.03 34.18
CA LYS A 38 -12.08 9.96 33.62
C LYS A 38 -13.06 9.18 32.77
N GLU A 39 -14.27 9.71 32.69
CA GLU A 39 -15.34 9.19 31.81
C GLU A 39 -15.43 10.00 30.52
N GLU A 40 -15.01 11.28 30.54
CA GLU A 40 -15.06 12.17 29.40
C GLU A 40 -13.77 12.97 29.23
N LEU A 41 -13.48 13.34 27.98
CA LEU A 41 -12.33 14.18 27.61
C LEU A 41 -12.63 15.67 27.82
N ASP A 42 -11.62 16.41 28.24
CA ASP A 42 -11.62 17.87 28.27
C ASP A 42 -10.44 18.48 27.47
N GLY A 43 -10.40 19.81 27.39
CA GLY A 43 -9.35 20.51 26.64
C GLY A 43 -7.93 20.32 27.21
N ARG A 44 -7.79 19.91 28.48
CA ARG A 44 -6.48 19.59 29.09
C ARG A 44 -5.98 18.24 28.65
N ASP A 45 -6.89 17.28 28.40
CA ASP A 45 -6.55 15.94 27.97
C ASP A 45 -5.93 15.93 26.57
N ARG A 46 -6.41 16.76 25.65
CA ARG A 46 -5.76 16.95 24.34
C ARG A 46 -4.31 17.46 24.48
N LYS A 47 -4.07 18.37 25.42
CA LYS A 47 -2.71 18.84 25.71
C LYS A 47 -1.84 17.72 26.30
N LEU A 48 -2.43 16.87 27.16
CA LEU A 48 -1.75 15.70 27.72
C LEU A 48 -1.38 14.71 26.61
N ILE A 49 -2.30 14.36 25.70
CA ILE A 49 -2.03 13.45 24.57
C ILE A 49 -0.87 13.99 23.73
N ASN A 50 -0.91 15.28 23.37
CA ASN A 50 0.16 15.90 22.60
C ASN A 50 1.51 15.89 23.34
N TYR A 51 1.50 16.11 24.65
CA TYR A 51 2.69 16.02 25.49
C TYR A 51 3.27 14.61 25.48
N LEU A 52 2.45 13.58 25.70
CA LEU A 52 2.84 12.17 25.70
C LEU A 52 3.45 11.76 24.34
N ALA A 53 2.81 12.16 23.25
CA ALA A 53 3.32 11.91 21.90
C ALA A 53 4.67 12.59 21.64
N LYS A 54 4.78 13.90 21.99
CA LYS A 54 6.01 14.68 21.82
C LYS A 54 7.19 14.09 22.60
N HIS A 55 6.93 13.61 23.81
CA HIS A 55 7.96 13.03 24.70
C HIS A 55 8.11 11.52 24.55
N LYS A 56 7.48 10.91 23.56
CA LYS A 56 7.58 9.47 23.23
C LYS A 56 7.18 8.55 24.39
N HIS A 57 6.19 8.95 25.18
CA HIS A 57 5.56 8.09 26.18
C HIS A 57 4.60 7.10 25.47
N THR A 58 5.16 6.15 24.73
CA THR A 58 4.44 5.31 23.76
C THR A 58 3.50 4.33 24.41
N SER A 59 3.80 3.84 25.61
CA SER A 59 3.02 2.81 26.31
C SER A 59 1.54 3.18 26.48
N THR A 60 1.24 4.47 26.64
CA THR A 60 -0.15 4.94 26.79
C THR A 60 -0.96 4.80 25.49
N PHE A 61 -0.30 4.82 24.33
CA PHE A 61 -0.91 4.63 23.01
C PHE A 61 -1.05 3.16 22.64
N GLU A 62 -0.26 2.28 23.22
CA GLU A 62 -0.24 0.84 22.92
C GLU A 62 -1.48 0.09 23.41
N HIS A 63 -2.37 0.76 24.16
CA HIS A 63 -3.71 0.27 24.50
C HIS A 63 -4.76 0.51 23.42
N ASN A 64 -4.37 1.14 22.31
CA ASN A 64 -5.24 1.36 21.16
C ASN A 64 -4.77 0.51 19.98
N VAL A 65 -5.71 -0.11 19.29
CA VAL A 65 -5.46 -0.88 18.07
C VAL A 65 -6.35 -0.34 16.97
N VAL A 66 -5.79 -0.17 15.77
CA VAL A 66 -6.55 0.28 14.58
C VAL A 66 -6.32 -0.71 13.46
N THR A 67 -7.40 -1.13 12.81
CA THR A 67 -7.36 -2.02 11.65
C THR A 67 -7.65 -1.23 10.37
N PHE A 68 -6.74 -1.33 9.41
CA PHE A 68 -6.89 -0.77 8.07
C PHE A 68 -6.84 -1.87 7.02
N ARG A 69 -7.55 -1.66 5.92
CA ARG A 69 -7.41 -2.45 4.70
C ARG A 69 -6.70 -1.62 3.65
N PHE A 70 -5.61 -2.16 3.11
CA PHE A 70 -4.83 -1.53 2.06
C PHE A 70 -5.08 -2.23 0.73
N THR A 71 -5.45 -1.48 -0.30
CA THR A 71 -5.43 -1.93 -1.69
C THR A 71 -4.34 -1.12 -2.38
N VAL A 72 -3.18 -1.73 -2.55
CA VAL A 72 -1.97 -1.03 -3.02
C VAL A 72 -1.15 -1.94 -3.94
N PRO A 73 -0.30 -1.37 -4.82
CA PRO A 73 0.62 -2.14 -5.63
C PRO A 73 1.57 -2.99 -4.78
N LEU A 74 1.97 -4.14 -5.31
CA LEU A 74 2.81 -5.11 -4.60
C LEU A 74 4.13 -4.52 -4.11
N TYR A 75 4.75 -3.61 -4.87
CA TYR A 75 5.99 -2.96 -4.46
C TYR A 75 5.79 -2.01 -3.26
N VAL A 76 4.63 -1.34 -3.17
CA VAL A 76 4.26 -0.52 -1.99
C VAL A 76 4.03 -1.42 -0.78
N ARG A 77 3.26 -2.51 -0.97
CA ARG A 77 3.03 -3.52 0.06
C ARG A 77 4.36 -4.08 0.59
N SER A 78 5.31 -4.39 -0.27
CA SER A 78 6.63 -4.92 0.14
C SER A 78 7.41 -3.94 1.01
N GLN A 79 7.34 -2.64 0.72
CA GLN A 79 7.94 -1.61 1.57
C GLN A 79 7.20 -1.46 2.89
N HIS A 80 5.87 -1.50 2.88
CA HIS A 80 5.05 -1.38 4.09
C HIS A 80 5.32 -2.52 5.08
N HIS A 81 5.55 -3.75 4.61
CA HIS A 81 5.88 -4.91 5.45
C HIS A 81 7.22 -4.78 6.23
N ARG A 82 8.02 -3.77 5.93
CA ARG A 82 9.22 -3.47 6.74
C ARG A 82 8.89 -2.75 8.05
N HIS A 83 7.68 -2.27 8.25
CA HIS A 83 7.16 -1.74 9.51
C HIS A 83 6.70 -2.90 10.40
N ARG A 84 7.63 -3.44 11.20
CA ARG A 84 7.48 -4.73 11.91
C ARG A 84 6.60 -4.70 13.16
N THR A 85 6.08 -3.55 13.53
CA THR A 85 5.13 -3.40 14.66
C THR A 85 3.68 -3.66 14.27
N TRP A 86 3.40 -3.83 12.98
CA TRP A 86 2.08 -4.15 12.46
C TRP A 86 1.88 -5.66 12.35
N SER A 87 0.65 -6.09 12.54
CA SER A 87 0.21 -7.44 12.15
C SER A 87 -0.41 -7.40 10.77
N TYR A 88 -0.06 -8.37 9.92
CA TYR A 88 -0.47 -8.37 8.52
C TYR A 88 -1.21 -9.64 8.16
N ASN A 89 -2.32 -9.48 7.42
CA ASN A 89 -2.99 -10.53 6.69
C ASN A 89 -3.22 -10.05 5.27
N GLU A 90 -3.02 -10.91 4.29
CA GLU A 90 -3.22 -10.55 2.90
C GLU A 90 -3.94 -11.63 2.10
N ILE A 91 -4.54 -11.24 0.97
CA ILE A 91 -5.09 -12.18 0.02
C ILE A 91 -3.96 -13.05 -0.54
N SER A 92 -4.08 -14.35 -0.39
CA SER A 92 -3.08 -15.28 -0.92
C SER A 92 -3.46 -15.77 -2.30
N ARG A 93 -2.61 -15.52 -3.28
CA ARG A 93 -2.73 -16.04 -4.64
C ARG A 93 -2.46 -17.54 -4.77
N ARG A 94 -2.18 -18.22 -3.66
CA ARG A 94 -2.16 -19.68 -3.57
C ARG A 94 -3.57 -20.26 -3.45
N TYR A 95 -4.50 -19.46 -2.91
CA TYR A 95 -5.86 -19.92 -2.60
C TYR A 95 -6.92 -19.35 -3.53
N THR A 96 -6.70 -18.18 -4.11
CA THR A 96 -7.70 -17.50 -4.92
C THR A 96 -7.10 -16.74 -6.08
N ASP A 97 -7.82 -16.70 -7.19
CA ASP A 97 -7.59 -15.92 -8.40
C ASP A 97 -8.65 -14.80 -8.58
N VAL A 98 -9.52 -14.63 -7.60
CA VAL A 98 -10.55 -13.57 -7.62
C VAL A 98 -9.91 -12.20 -7.54
N ASN A 99 -10.39 -11.26 -8.35
CA ASN A 99 -9.99 -9.85 -8.35
C ASN A 99 -8.47 -9.64 -8.53
N ILE A 100 -7.88 -10.28 -9.54
CA ILE A 100 -6.51 -9.95 -9.98
C ILE A 100 -6.55 -8.60 -10.68
N ASN A 101 -6.08 -7.57 -10.00
CA ASN A 101 -5.96 -6.21 -10.53
C ASN A 101 -4.48 -5.85 -10.62
N PHE A 102 -4.16 -4.98 -11.58
CA PHE A 102 -2.82 -4.45 -11.78
C PHE A 102 -2.85 -2.93 -11.59
N TYR A 103 -1.78 -2.37 -11.06
CA TYR A 103 -1.56 -0.95 -11.04
C TYR A 103 -1.02 -0.51 -12.41
N GLU A 104 -1.79 0.30 -13.12
CA GLU A 104 -1.48 0.78 -14.47
C GLU A 104 -1.46 2.31 -14.46
N PRO A 105 -0.31 2.94 -14.14
CA PRO A 105 -0.21 4.39 -14.10
C PRO A 105 -0.29 4.98 -15.52
N GLU A 106 -1.03 6.06 -15.68
CA GLU A 106 -1.09 6.82 -16.92
C GLU A 106 0.15 7.70 -17.13
N ALA A 107 0.85 8.02 -16.05
CA ALA A 107 2.07 8.82 -16.07
C ALA A 107 3.09 8.32 -15.04
N PHE A 108 4.35 8.45 -15.37
CA PHE A 108 5.47 8.01 -14.57
C PHE A 108 6.25 9.20 -14.06
N ARG A 109 6.68 9.14 -12.79
CA ARG A 109 7.56 10.16 -12.20
C ARG A 109 8.99 9.98 -12.71
N THR A 110 9.69 11.09 -12.93
CA THR A 110 11.09 11.03 -13.32
C THR A 110 12.00 10.72 -12.13
N GLN A 111 13.18 10.17 -12.44
CA GLN A 111 14.21 9.88 -11.44
C GLN A 111 14.85 11.17 -10.94
N HIS A 112 15.00 11.32 -9.64
CA HIS A 112 15.75 12.45 -9.07
C HIS A 112 17.22 12.39 -9.45
N LYS A 113 17.81 13.54 -9.84
CA LYS A 113 19.17 13.62 -10.42
C LYS A 113 20.29 13.13 -9.50
N SER A 114 20.21 13.41 -8.21
CA SER A 114 21.26 13.11 -7.22
C SER A 114 20.86 12.07 -6.18
N ASN A 115 19.57 11.92 -5.86
CA ASN A 115 19.10 10.96 -4.89
C ASN A 115 18.43 9.76 -5.60
N ARG A 116 19.13 8.64 -5.64
CA ARG A 116 18.64 7.42 -6.31
C ARG A 116 17.36 6.82 -5.71
N GLN A 117 17.03 7.15 -4.48
CA GLN A 117 15.82 6.68 -3.83
C GLN A 117 14.62 7.60 -4.03
N ALA A 118 14.86 8.82 -4.49
CA ALA A 118 13.81 9.82 -4.69
C ALA A 118 13.36 9.89 -6.15
N SER A 119 12.14 10.31 -6.34
CA SER A 119 11.57 10.70 -7.63
C SER A 119 11.15 12.17 -7.59
N ASN A 120 10.99 12.79 -8.74
CA ASN A 120 10.43 14.13 -8.85
C ASN A 120 8.91 14.03 -8.94
N PRO A 121 8.15 14.42 -7.91
CA PRO A 121 6.68 14.28 -7.92
C PRO A 121 6.02 15.18 -8.96
N ASP A 122 6.62 16.34 -9.24
CA ASP A 122 6.08 17.36 -10.14
C ASP A 122 6.51 17.17 -11.61
N GLU A 123 7.45 16.25 -11.87
CA GLU A 123 7.90 15.89 -13.21
C GLU A 123 7.37 14.50 -13.57
N THR A 124 6.21 14.47 -14.20
CA THR A 124 5.59 13.24 -14.69
C THR A 124 5.56 13.21 -16.21
N GLY A 125 5.58 12.03 -16.77
CA GLY A 125 5.50 11.85 -18.21
C GLY A 125 5.17 10.41 -18.59
N ASN A 126 4.87 10.22 -19.86
CA ASN A 126 4.65 8.91 -20.47
C ASN A 126 5.69 8.70 -21.59
N PRO A 127 6.91 8.27 -21.23
CA PRO A 127 8.00 8.16 -22.21
C PRO A 127 7.73 7.07 -23.24
N MET A 128 8.24 7.29 -24.46
CA MET A 128 8.26 6.27 -25.50
C MET A 128 9.36 5.24 -25.19
N LEU A 129 8.95 3.99 -25.04
CA LEU A 129 9.88 2.87 -24.88
C LEU A 129 10.20 2.26 -26.24
N VAL A 130 11.48 1.96 -26.45
CA VAL A 130 11.98 1.30 -27.66
C VAL A 130 12.29 -0.15 -27.34
N PHE A 131 11.61 -1.04 -28.02
CA PHE A 131 11.85 -2.49 -27.90
C PHE A 131 12.75 -2.94 -29.05
N PRO A 132 13.71 -3.85 -28.79
CA PRO A 132 14.57 -4.35 -29.84
C PRO A 132 13.77 -4.97 -30.99
N PRO A 133 14.25 -4.88 -32.22
CA PRO A 133 13.53 -5.37 -33.37
C PRO A 133 13.30 -6.89 -33.28
N LYS A 134 12.09 -7.28 -33.65
CA LYS A 134 11.84 -8.69 -33.99
C LYS A 134 12.49 -8.99 -35.36
N LEU A 135 12.20 -10.12 -35.93
CA LEU A 135 12.81 -10.63 -37.16
C LEU A 135 12.77 -9.72 -38.40
N ASP A 136 11.98 -8.65 -38.37
CA ASP A 136 11.81 -7.70 -39.49
C ASP A 136 12.72 -6.47 -39.45
N GLY A 137 13.54 -6.33 -38.41
CA GLY A 137 14.50 -5.24 -38.28
C GLY A 137 13.91 -3.87 -37.88
N MET A 138 12.59 -3.77 -37.64
CA MET A 138 11.97 -2.53 -37.19
C MET A 138 11.82 -2.46 -35.68
N ASP A 139 12.26 -1.34 -35.09
CA ASP A 139 12.03 -1.04 -33.67
C ASP A 139 10.55 -0.82 -33.39
N LEU A 140 10.03 -1.56 -32.40
CA LEU A 140 8.70 -1.28 -31.88
C LEU A 140 8.77 -0.20 -30.82
N ARG A 141 7.93 0.81 -30.93
CA ARG A 141 7.85 1.92 -29.99
C ARG A 141 6.46 2.01 -29.39
N TYR A 142 6.40 2.03 -28.06
CA TYR A 142 5.14 2.19 -27.32
C TYR A 142 5.31 3.22 -26.21
N PRO A 143 4.28 4.02 -25.91
CA PRO A 143 4.20 4.75 -24.66
C PRO A 143 4.31 3.79 -23.47
N ALA A 144 4.95 4.22 -22.38
CA ALA A 144 5.24 3.36 -21.24
C ALA A 144 3.98 2.78 -20.59
N ASP A 145 2.89 3.53 -20.52
CA ASP A 145 1.60 3.06 -19.99
C ASP A 145 1.02 1.89 -20.80
N LEU A 146 1.04 1.99 -22.15
CA LEU A 146 0.60 0.91 -23.02
C LEU A 146 1.52 -0.31 -22.92
N ALA A 147 2.83 -0.09 -22.80
CA ALA A 147 3.78 -1.18 -22.63
C ALA A 147 3.51 -1.96 -21.33
N VAL A 148 3.27 -1.25 -20.22
CA VAL A 148 2.90 -1.85 -18.93
C VAL A 148 1.59 -2.61 -19.05
N LYS A 149 0.56 -2.01 -19.61
CA LYS A 149 -0.74 -2.66 -19.81
C LYS A 149 -0.65 -3.94 -20.65
N HIS A 150 0.06 -3.90 -21.76
CA HIS A 150 0.30 -5.09 -22.59
C HIS A 150 1.07 -6.20 -21.83
N HIS A 151 2.04 -5.79 -20.99
CA HIS A 151 2.79 -6.75 -20.16
C HIS A 151 1.86 -7.45 -19.17
N HIS A 152 1.02 -6.70 -18.46
CA HIS A 152 0.05 -7.26 -17.52
C HIS A 152 -0.93 -8.23 -18.20
N GLN A 153 -1.47 -7.84 -19.36
CA GLN A 153 -2.37 -8.71 -20.13
C GLN A 153 -1.70 -10.02 -20.55
N LYS A 154 -0.43 -9.97 -20.98
CA LYS A 154 0.34 -11.16 -21.32
C LYS A 154 0.60 -12.04 -20.11
N SER A 155 0.97 -11.45 -18.97
CA SER A 155 1.20 -12.18 -17.72
C SER A 155 -0.07 -12.87 -17.25
N LEU A 156 -1.20 -12.18 -17.27
CA LEU A 156 -2.49 -12.78 -16.88
C LEU A 156 -2.89 -13.92 -17.82
N ARG A 157 -2.68 -13.74 -19.12
CA ARG A 157 -2.94 -14.81 -20.10
C ARG A 157 -2.06 -16.03 -19.85
N LEU A 158 -0.77 -15.82 -19.60
CA LEU A 158 0.16 -16.91 -19.31
C LEU A 158 -0.23 -17.62 -18.01
N TYR A 159 -0.58 -16.86 -16.97
CA TYR A 159 -1.10 -17.43 -15.72
C TYR A 159 -2.29 -18.36 -15.97
N ASN A 160 -3.31 -17.91 -16.71
CA ASN A 160 -4.49 -18.71 -17.02
C ASN A 160 -4.12 -19.97 -17.81
N MET A 161 -3.26 -19.85 -18.83
CA MET A 161 -2.79 -21.01 -19.61
C MET A 161 -2.05 -22.04 -18.73
N MET A 162 -1.24 -21.58 -17.78
CA MET A 162 -0.56 -22.47 -16.83
C MET A 162 -1.56 -23.17 -15.91
N MET A 163 -2.58 -22.45 -15.44
CA MET A 163 -3.65 -23.03 -14.62
C MET A 163 -4.44 -24.09 -15.40
N ASP A 164 -4.82 -23.80 -16.66
CA ASP A 164 -5.53 -24.72 -17.54
C ASP A 164 -4.69 -25.98 -17.85
N ALA A 165 -3.38 -25.84 -17.92
CA ALA A 165 -2.42 -26.93 -18.09
C ALA A 165 -2.14 -27.73 -16.81
N GLY A 166 -2.78 -27.39 -15.69
CA GLY A 166 -2.65 -28.09 -14.41
C GLY A 166 -1.44 -27.66 -13.56
N VAL A 167 -0.79 -26.55 -13.89
CA VAL A 167 0.27 -25.98 -13.03
C VAL A 167 -0.33 -25.46 -11.74
N CYS A 168 0.30 -25.74 -10.61
CA CYS A 168 -0.20 -25.27 -9.32
C CYS A 168 -0.15 -23.72 -9.21
N ARG A 169 -1.13 -23.13 -8.50
CA ARG A 169 -1.22 -21.68 -8.31
C ARG A 169 0.06 -21.06 -7.77
N GLU A 170 0.76 -21.76 -6.90
CA GLU A 170 2.01 -21.28 -6.29
C GLU A 170 3.08 -20.95 -7.33
N GLN A 171 3.20 -21.78 -8.37
CA GLN A 171 4.16 -21.57 -9.46
C GLN A 171 3.58 -20.66 -10.55
N ALA A 172 2.32 -20.83 -10.92
CA ALA A 172 1.68 -20.04 -11.95
C ALA A 172 1.67 -18.53 -11.63
N ARG A 173 1.54 -18.15 -10.37
CA ARG A 173 1.58 -16.73 -9.95
C ARG A 173 2.94 -16.03 -10.07
N GLY A 174 3.98 -16.75 -10.48
CA GLY A 174 5.33 -16.21 -10.65
C GLY A 174 5.55 -15.47 -11.97
N VAL A 175 4.52 -15.36 -12.83
CA VAL A 175 4.59 -14.73 -14.16
C VAL A 175 3.99 -13.34 -14.19
#